data_137eaa910e23402f57e9fa05412e2ef6
#
_entry.id   137eaa910e23402f57e9fa05412e2ef6
#
_cell.length_a   1.000
_cell.length_b   1.000
_cell.length_c   1.000
_cell.angle_alpha   90.00
_cell.angle_beta   90.00
_cell.angle_gamma   90.00
#
_symmetry.space_group_name_H-M   'P 1'
#
loop_
_entity.id
_entity.type
_entity.pdbx_description
1 polymer ?
#
loop_
_entity_poly.entity_id
_entity_poly.type
_entity_poly.pdbx_seq_one_letter_code
_entity_poly.pdbx_strand_id
1 'polypeptide(L)'
;FGADMVAAFKEVKRTLDPDGLLNPGKIVDPPKMDDRELFRFKPGYQAIPITTGLDWSEWGGFAGAVEMCNNNGACRKRDAGVMCPSFRVTHDEQHLTRGRANTLRLALSGQLGPEALTSDDMDATMALCVGCKGCKRECPTGVDMARMKTEYLYQRRQRHGISIRERLVAYLPRYAPAVAR
;
A
#
# COMPACT_ATOMS: atom_id res chain seq x y z
N PHE A 1 10.70 25.39 -26.71
CA PHE A 1 9.81 26.44 -27.26
C PHE A 1 10.51 27.79 -27.45
N GLY A 2 11.60 28.09 -26.75
CA GLY A 2 12.23 29.41 -26.74
C GLY A 2 11.58 30.39 -25.73
N ALA A 3 12.36 31.42 -25.38
CA ALA A 3 11.97 32.36 -24.32
C ALA A 3 10.68 33.13 -24.62
N ASP A 4 10.51 33.58 -25.84
CA ASP A 4 9.36 34.39 -26.27
C ASP A 4 8.04 33.61 -26.20
N MET A 5 8.07 32.33 -26.63
CA MET A 5 6.91 31.46 -26.55
C MET A 5 6.55 31.12 -25.10
N VAL A 6 7.54 30.91 -24.25
CA VAL A 6 7.32 30.66 -22.81
C VAL A 6 6.74 31.91 -22.16
N ALA A 7 7.20 33.11 -22.53
CA ALA A 7 6.61 34.37 -22.06
C ALA A 7 5.13 34.53 -22.51
N ALA A 8 4.80 34.20 -23.73
CA ALA A 8 3.44 34.19 -24.23
C ALA A 8 2.52 33.21 -23.46
N PHE A 9 3.01 32.01 -23.15
CA PHE A 9 2.26 31.06 -22.31
C PHE A 9 1.98 31.62 -20.91
N LYS A 10 2.95 32.28 -20.30
CA LYS A 10 2.78 32.95 -19.01
C LYS A 10 1.72 34.06 -19.06
N GLU A 11 1.74 34.86 -20.10
CA GLU A 11 0.78 35.93 -20.30
C GLU A 11 -0.66 35.39 -20.46
N VAL A 12 -0.84 34.38 -21.31
CA VAL A 12 -2.14 33.70 -21.48
C VAL A 12 -2.62 33.11 -20.14
N LYS A 13 -1.72 32.43 -19.40
CA LYS A 13 -2.06 31.85 -18.09
C LYS A 13 -2.52 32.93 -17.11
N ARG A 14 -1.80 34.04 -17.00
CA ARG A 14 -2.15 35.17 -16.10
C ARG A 14 -3.44 35.85 -16.47
N THR A 15 -3.72 35.98 -17.76
CA THR A 15 -4.96 36.62 -18.27
C THR A 15 -6.19 35.76 -17.94
N LEU A 16 -6.08 34.41 -18.09
CA LEU A 16 -7.21 33.50 -17.91
C LEU A 16 -7.35 32.97 -16.48
N ASP A 17 -6.29 33.02 -15.70
CA ASP A 17 -6.23 32.51 -14.32
C ASP A 17 -5.34 33.44 -13.47
N PRO A 18 -5.78 34.67 -13.21
CA PRO A 18 -4.96 35.63 -12.45
C PRO A 18 -4.65 35.20 -11.03
N ASP A 19 -5.55 34.45 -10.40
CA ASP A 19 -5.39 33.93 -9.02
C ASP A 19 -4.62 32.62 -8.95
N GLY A 20 -4.23 32.01 -10.09
CA GLY A 20 -3.44 30.79 -10.14
C GLY A 20 -4.12 29.57 -9.57
N LEU A 21 -5.45 29.46 -9.71
CA LEU A 21 -6.25 28.36 -9.16
C LEU A 21 -6.29 27.12 -10.05
N LEU A 22 -6.11 27.29 -11.36
CA LEU A 22 -6.26 26.23 -12.36
C LEU A 22 -4.92 25.54 -12.62
N ASN A 23 -4.67 24.39 -12.00
CA ASN A 23 -3.45 23.61 -12.20
C ASN A 23 -2.15 24.44 -12.07
N PRO A 24 -1.88 25.07 -10.94
CA PRO A 24 -0.66 25.87 -10.77
C PRO A 24 0.59 24.99 -10.92
N GLY A 25 1.66 25.57 -11.48
CA GLY A 25 2.91 24.86 -11.68
C GLY A 25 2.89 23.76 -12.75
N LYS A 26 1.92 23.82 -13.69
CA LYS A 26 1.87 22.96 -14.87
C LYS A 26 2.14 23.78 -16.13
N ILE A 27 3.06 23.35 -16.98
CA ILE A 27 3.50 24.02 -18.22
C ILE A 27 4.17 25.38 -17.92
N VAL A 28 3.51 26.25 -17.18
CA VAL A 28 4.01 27.57 -16.78
C VAL A 28 4.57 27.51 -15.37
N ASP A 29 5.80 27.94 -15.19
CA ASP A 29 6.54 27.95 -13.92
C ASP A 29 6.47 26.61 -13.16
N PRO A 30 6.76 25.48 -13.81
CA PRO A 30 6.72 24.19 -13.14
C PRO A 30 7.86 24.08 -12.11
N PRO A 31 7.66 23.29 -11.03
CA PRO A 31 8.74 22.96 -10.12
C PRO A 31 9.83 22.18 -10.87
N LYS A 32 11.04 22.15 -10.31
CA LYS A 32 12.13 21.37 -10.89
C LYS A 32 11.78 19.88 -10.88
N MET A 33 12.13 19.17 -11.95
CA MET A 33 11.87 17.73 -12.06
C MET A 33 12.58 16.89 -11.00
N ASP A 34 13.69 17.38 -10.45
CA ASP A 34 14.50 16.75 -9.43
C ASP A 34 14.21 17.27 -8.01
N ASP A 35 13.14 18.06 -7.84
CA ASP A 35 12.70 18.50 -6.51
C ASP A 35 12.13 17.32 -5.73
N ARG A 36 12.97 16.72 -4.89
CA ARG A 36 12.65 15.51 -4.12
C ARG A 36 11.59 15.73 -3.05
N GLU A 37 11.34 17.00 -2.63
CA GLU A 37 10.26 17.31 -1.69
C GLU A 37 8.87 17.03 -2.27
N LEU A 38 8.75 17.01 -3.59
CA LEU A 38 7.52 16.70 -4.31
C LEU A 38 7.35 15.22 -4.63
N PHE A 39 8.36 14.40 -4.37
CA PHE A 39 8.31 12.96 -4.62
C PHE A 39 7.49 12.25 -3.54
N ARG A 40 6.92 11.09 -3.91
CA ARG A 40 6.24 10.19 -2.96
C ARG A 40 7.15 9.79 -1.80
N PHE A 41 8.41 9.54 -2.10
CA PHE A 41 9.45 9.25 -1.14
C PHE A 41 10.34 10.48 -0.99
N LYS A 42 10.07 11.28 0.03
CA LYS A 42 10.83 12.51 0.34
C LYS A 42 12.26 12.18 0.73
N PRO A 43 13.20 13.15 0.74
CA PRO A 43 14.61 12.92 1.06
C PRO A 43 14.86 12.20 2.37
N GLY A 44 14.04 12.45 3.39
CA GLY A 44 14.14 11.82 4.72
C GLY A 44 13.39 10.50 4.86
N TYR A 45 12.82 9.94 3.77
CA TYR A 45 12.07 8.70 3.84
C TYR A 45 12.95 7.51 4.21
N GLN A 46 12.59 6.84 5.29
CA GLN A 46 13.22 5.61 5.76
C GLN A 46 12.16 4.66 6.30
N ALA A 47 12.36 3.38 6.09
CA ALA A 47 11.52 2.36 6.70
C ALA A 47 12.05 2.01 8.10
N ILE A 48 11.13 1.80 9.04
CA ILE A 48 11.47 1.27 10.37
C ILE A 48 11.95 -0.17 10.19
N PRO A 49 13.14 -0.54 10.67
CA PRO A 49 13.63 -1.89 10.59
C PRO A 49 12.76 -2.84 11.44
N ILE A 50 12.31 -3.93 10.85
CA ILE A 50 11.56 -4.97 11.55
C ILE A 50 12.17 -6.33 11.27
N THR A 51 12.06 -7.26 12.24
CA THR A 51 12.42 -8.67 12.03
C THR A 51 11.22 -9.39 11.39
N THR A 52 11.40 -9.89 10.17
CA THR A 52 10.34 -10.54 9.41
C THR A 52 10.26 -12.04 9.65
N GLY A 53 9.05 -12.60 9.58
CA GLY A 53 8.81 -14.04 9.65
C GLY A 53 9.00 -14.75 8.31
N LEU A 54 8.93 -14.00 7.20
CA LEU A 54 9.12 -14.51 5.85
C LEU A 54 10.37 -13.88 5.23
N ASP A 55 10.94 -14.56 4.24
CA ASP A 55 12.04 -14.02 3.44
C ASP A 55 11.50 -12.98 2.43
N TRP A 56 12.03 -11.78 2.47
CA TRP A 56 11.70 -10.65 1.59
C TRP A 56 12.92 -10.11 0.84
N SER A 57 13.99 -10.88 0.78
CA SER A 57 15.28 -10.48 0.15
C SER A 57 15.14 -10.09 -1.32
N GLU A 58 14.23 -10.73 -2.06
CA GLU A 58 13.91 -10.44 -3.47
C GLU A 58 13.54 -8.97 -3.70
N TRP A 59 12.94 -8.30 -2.68
CA TRP A 59 12.50 -6.89 -2.76
C TRP A 59 13.37 -5.95 -1.92
N GLY A 60 14.49 -6.40 -1.41
CA GLY A 60 15.30 -5.60 -0.49
C GLY A 60 14.66 -5.42 0.90
N GLY A 61 13.75 -6.32 1.28
CA GLY A 61 13.03 -6.31 2.56
C GLY A 61 11.52 -6.16 2.42
N PHE A 62 10.81 -6.27 3.55
CA PHE A 62 9.35 -6.18 3.56
C PHE A 62 8.83 -4.81 3.10
N ALA A 63 9.50 -3.72 3.48
CA ALA A 63 9.15 -2.37 3.02
C ALA A 63 9.23 -2.27 1.49
N GLY A 64 10.31 -2.77 0.87
CA GLY A 64 10.45 -2.78 -0.58
C GLY A 64 9.34 -3.57 -1.29
N ALA A 65 8.95 -4.73 -0.73
CA ALA A 65 7.82 -5.49 -1.26
C ALA A 65 6.50 -4.70 -1.20
N VAL A 66 6.24 -3.95 -0.10
CA VAL A 66 5.07 -3.09 0.05
C VAL A 66 5.10 -1.93 -0.95
N GLU A 67 6.27 -1.37 -1.21
CA GLU A 67 6.51 -0.26 -2.13
C GLU A 67 6.35 -0.62 -3.62
N MET A 68 6.28 -1.91 -3.95
CA MET A 68 5.93 -2.37 -5.30
C MET A 68 4.57 -1.81 -5.78
N CYS A 69 3.70 -1.39 -4.88
CA CYS A 69 2.47 -0.72 -5.24
C CYS A 69 2.75 0.69 -5.78
N ASN A 70 2.71 0.86 -7.09
CA ASN A 70 2.89 2.15 -7.77
C ASN A 70 1.61 2.98 -7.92
N ASN A 71 0.52 2.60 -7.25
CA ASN A 71 -0.78 3.28 -7.28
C ASN A 71 -1.51 3.29 -8.65
N ASN A 72 -1.18 2.39 -9.58
CA ASN A 72 -1.82 2.33 -10.91
C ASN A 72 -3.35 2.11 -10.88
N GLY A 73 -3.90 1.61 -9.79
CA GLY A 73 -5.34 1.44 -9.60
C GLY A 73 -5.96 0.22 -10.29
N ALA A 74 -5.18 -0.69 -10.88
CA ALA A 74 -5.69 -1.91 -11.51
C ALA A 74 -6.57 -2.75 -10.55
N CYS A 75 -6.33 -2.66 -9.24
CA CYS A 75 -7.13 -3.33 -8.21
C CYS A 75 -8.54 -2.74 -8.01
N ARG A 76 -8.89 -1.61 -8.62
CA ARG A 76 -10.24 -1.01 -8.58
C ARG A 76 -11.16 -1.50 -9.71
N LYS A 77 -10.70 -2.43 -10.52
CA LYS A 77 -11.48 -2.97 -11.63
C LYS A 77 -12.78 -3.62 -11.15
N ARG A 78 -13.85 -3.42 -11.92
CA ARG A 78 -15.16 -4.06 -11.74
C ARG A 78 -15.47 -5.06 -12.86
N ASP A 79 -14.67 -5.09 -13.90
CA ASP A 79 -14.74 -6.02 -15.02
C ASP A 79 -14.28 -7.44 -14.63
N ALA A 80 -14.15 -8.30 -15.62
CA ALA A 80 -13.73 -9.69 -15.42
C ALA A 80 -12.38 -9.78 -14.67
N GLY A 81 -12.25 -10.79 -13.82
CA GLY A 81 -11.07 -11.03 -12.98
C GLY A 81 -11.44 -11.29 -11.53
N VAL A 82 -10.46 -11.63 -10.70
CA VAL A 82 -10.66 -12.01 -9.29
C VAL A 82 -10.15 -10.96 -8.28
N MET A 83 -9.33 -10.00 -8.70
CA MET A 83 -8.81 -8.96 -7.83
C MET A 83 -9.86 -7.85 -7.66
N CYS A 84 -10.13 -7.30 -6.56
CA CYS A 84 -9.94 -7.60 -5.17
C CYS A 84 -11.35 -7.89 -4.60
N PRO A 85 -11.69 -9.11 -4.13
CA PRO A 85 -13.07 -9.45 -3.74
C PRO A 85 -13.67 -8.51 -2.70
N SER A 86 -12.89 -8.14 -1.68
CA SER A 86 -13.36 -7.22 -0.63
C SER A 86 -13.75 -5.85 -1.18
N PHE A 87 -13.00 -5.30 -2.13
CA PHE A 87 -13.34 -4.04 -2.76
C PHE A 87 -14.60 -4.14 -3.62
N ARG A 88 -14.80 -5.26 -4.32
CA ARG A 88 -15.99 -5.47 -5.16
C ARG A 88 -17.29 -5.42 -4.36
N VAL A 89 -17.22 -5.77 -3.08
CA VAL A 89 -18.38 -5.73 -2.15
C VAL A 89 -18.51 -4.39 -1.45
N THR A 90 -17.40 -3.85 -0.91
CA THR A 90 -17.45 -2.66 -0.06
C THR A 90 -17.34 -1.35 -0.82
N HIS A 91 -16.72 -1.37 -2.00
CA HIS A 91 -16.33 -0.17 -2.76
C HIS A 91 -15.42 0.81 -1.99
N ASP A 92 -14.85 0.36 -0.87
CA ASP A 92 -14.01 1.13 0.00
C ASP A 92 -12.52 0.91 -0.33
N GLU A 93 -11.77 2.00 -0.50
CA GLU A 93 -10.33 1.99 -0.78
C GLU A 93 -9.52 1.27 0.32
N GLN A 94 -9.95 1.31 1.56
CA GLN A 94 -9.33 0.60 2.67
C GLN A 94 -9.25 -0.91 2.41
N HIS A 95 -10.25 -1.48 1.75
CA HIS A 95 -10.38 -2.91 1.49
C HIS A 95 -9.77 -3.35 0.15
N LEU A 96 -8.91 -2.54 -0.42
CA LEU A 96 -8.27 -2.73 -1.71
C LEU A 96 -6.79 -3.08 -1.54
N THR A 97 -6.20 -3.76 -2.52
CA THR A 97 -4.75 -4.05 -2.51
C THR A 97 -3.91 -2.78 -2.38
N ARG A 98 -4.25 -1.73 -3.13
CA ARG A 98 -3.58 -0.42 -3.08
C ARG A 98 -3.72 0.25 -1.72
N GLY A 99 -4.94 0.32 -1.17
CA GLY A 99 -5.20 0.90 0.14
C GLY A 99 -4.37 0.21 1.22
N ARG A 100 -4.43 -1.13 1.29
CA ARG A 100 -3.65 -1.93 2.23
C ARG A 100 -2.14 -1.73 2.08
N ALA A 101 -1.63 -1.72 0.85
CA ALA A 101 -0.20 -1.48 0.60
C ALA A 101 0.22 -0.08 1.06
N ASN A 102 -0.59 0.95 0.79
CA ASN A 102 -0.30 2.30 1.25
C ASN A 102 -0.37 2.43 2.78
N THR A 103 -1.35 1.81 3.44
CA THR A 103 -1.43 1.80 4.91
C THR A 103 -0.21 1.10 5.52
N LEU A 104 0.21 -0.06 4.98
CA LEU A 104 1.44 -0.73 5.40
C LEU A 104 2.68 0.17 5.20
N ARG A 105 2.80 0.82 4.05
CA ARG A 105 3.91 1.74 3.77
C ARG A 105 3.96 2.89 4.77
N LEU A 106 2.82 3.50 5.06
CA LEU A 106 2.74 4.61 6.02
C LEU A 106 3.08 4.15 7.45
N ALA A 107 2.66 2.93 7.83
CA ALA A 107 3.03 2.34 9.12
C ALA A 107 4.53 2.02 9.17
N LEU A 108 5.09 1.39 8.15
CA LEU A 108 6.50 1.03 8.08
C LEU A 108 7.43 2.25 8.02
N SER A 109 6.98 3.38 7.50
CA SER A 109 7.75 4.62 7.49
C SER A 109 7.54 5.50 8.74
N GLY A 110 6.76 5.03 9.71
CA GLY A 110 6.49 5.77 10.95
C GLY A 110 5.50 6.93 10.82
N GLN A 111 4.96 7.19 9.64
CA GLN A 111 4.04 8.32 9.40
C GLN A 111 2.70 8.17 10.13
N LEU A 112 2.29 6.95 10.49
CA LEU A 112 1.10 6.66 11.30
C LEU A 112 1.44 6.42 12.78
N GLY A 113 2.67 6.66 13.18
CA GLY A 113 3.17 6.41 14.53
C GLY A 113 3.84 5.03 14.68
N PRO A 114 4.59 4.83 15.79
CA PRO A 114 5.46 3.65 15.95
C PRO A 114 4.70 2.33 16.12
N GLU A 115 3.47 2.37 16.62
CA GLU A 115 2.65 1.18 16.89
C GLU A 115 1.69 0.83 15.75
N ALA A 116 1.68 1.63 14.68
CA ALA A 116 0.67 1.56 13.60
C ALA A 116 0.63 0.20 12.91
N LEU A 117 1.79 -0.46 12.76
CA LEU A 117 1.86 -1.76 12.09
C LEU A 117 1.04 -2.85 12.80
N THR A 118 0.88 -2.76 14.12
CA THR A 118 0.18 -3.76 14.94
C THR A 118 -1.11 -3.23 15.58
N SER A 119 -1.57 -2.04 15.16
CA SER A 119 -2.78 -1.39 15.67
C SER A 119 -4.06 -2.10 15.24
N ASP A 120 -5.16 -1.79 15.92
CA ASP A 120 -6.49 -2.28 15.57
C ASP A 120 -6.99 -1.69 14.24
N ASP A 121 -6.59 -0.46 13.88
CA ASP A 121 -6.90 0.14 12.57
C ASP A 121 -6.22 -0.63 11.43
N MET A 122 -4.98 -1.09 11.64
CA MET A 122 -4.32 -1.97 10.68
C MET A 122 -5.04 -3.32 10.59
N ASP A 123 -5.52 -3.86 11.70
CA ASP A 123 -6.29 -5.11 11.70
C ASP A 123 -7.59 -4.95 10.90
N ALA A 124 -8.33 -3.88 11.12
CA ALA A 124 -9.53 -3.55 10.34
C ALA A 124 -9.22 -3.44 8.83
N THR A 125 -8.12 -2.79 8.47
CA THR A 125 -7.64 -2.68 7.09
C THR A 125 -7.34 -4.05 6.46
N MET A 126 -6.76 -4.97 7.23
CA MET A 126 -6.37 -6.31 6.75
C MET A 126 -7.49 -7.35 6.85
N ALA A 127 -8.50 -7.14 7.71
CA ALA A 127 -9.51 -8.13 8.08
C ALA A 127 -10.20 -8.77 6.87
N LEU A 128 -10.70 -7.97 5.94
CA LEU A 128 -11.44 -8.46 4.77
C LEU A 128 -10.56 -9.02 3.64
N CYS A 129 -9.23 -9.04 3.79
CA CYS A 129 -8.38 -9.71 2.83
C CYS A 129 -8.47 -11.23 3.01
N VAL A 130 -9.10 -11.92 2.07
CA VAL A 130 -9.27 -13.39 2.10
C VAL A 130 -8.05 -14.18 1.62
N GLY A 131 -6.95 -13.50 1.28
CA GLY A 131 -5.72 -14.18 0.85
C GLY A 131 -5.82 -14.90 -0.50
N CYS A 132 -6.73 -14.51 -1.38
CA CYS A 132 -7.02 -15.20 -2.66
C CYS A 132 -5.87 -15.14 -3.70
N LYS A 133 -4.83 -14.33 -3.46
CA LYS A 133 -3.70 -14.08 -4.38
C LYS A 133 -4.07 -13.51 -5.77
N GLY A 134 -5.32 -13.09 -5.97
CA GLY A 134 -5.72 -12.43 -7.21
C GLY A 134 -4.86 -11.20 -7.52
N CYS A 135 -4.45 -10.46 -6.50
CA CYS A 135 -3.55 -9.31 -6.66
C CYS A 135 -2.18 -9.72 -7.23
N LYS A 136 -1.57 -10.81 -6.76
CA LYS A 136 -0.28 -11.28 -7.29
C LYS A 136 -0.35 -11.58 -8.80
N ARG A 137 -1.48 -12.09 -9.26
CA ARG A 137 -1.68 -12.49 -10.66
C ARG A 137 -2.07 -11.31 -11.56
N GLU A 138 -2.94 -10.42 -11.07
CA GLU A 138 -3.60 -9.39 -11.89
C GLU A 138 -3.01 -7.99 -11.71
N CYS A 139 -2.20 -7.76 -10.65
CA CYS A 139 -1.54 -6.48 -10.46
C CYS A 139 -0.36 -6.34 -11.44
N PRO A 140 -0.29 -5.25 -12.22
CA PRO A 140 0.83 -5.03 -13.15
C PRO A 140 2.21 -5.00 -12.48
N THR A 141 2.27 -4.64 -11.20
CA THR A 141 3.51 -4.63 -10.39
C THR A 141 3.66 -5.87 -9.49
N GLY A 142 2.78 -6.86 -9.60
CA GLY A 142 2.91 -8.14 -8.91
C GLY A 142 2.75 -8.09 -7.38
N VAL A 143 2.05 -7.10 -6.83
CA VAL A 143 1.83 -6.98 -5.37
C VAL A 143 1.16 -8.21 -4.80
N ASP A 144 1.84 -8.95 -3.92
CA ASP A 144 1.28 -10.12 -3.22
C ASP A 144 0.74 -9.74 -1.84
N MET A 145 -0.46 -9.16 -1.80
CA MET A 145 -1.10 -8.76 -0.54
C MET A 145 -1.40 -9.96 0.38
N ALA A 146 -1.60 -11.16 -0.16
CA ALA A 146 -1.81 -12.35 0.65
C ALA A 146 -0.55 -12.70 1.48
N ARG A 147 0.63 -12.61 0.87
CA ARG A 147 1.92 -12.80 1.55
C ARG A 147 2.19 -11.67 2.54
N MET A 148 1.89 -10.42 2.18
CA MET A 148 2.00 -9.26 3.07
C MET A 148 1.07 -9.39 4.28
N LYS A 149 -0.15 -9.88 4.10
CA LYS A 149 -1.06 -10.17 5.22
C LYS A 149 -0.50 -11.24 6.16
N THR A 150 0.15 -12.27 5.63
CA THR A 150 0.80 -13.30 6.46
C THR A 150 1.91 -12.69 7.31
N GLU A 151 2.75 -11.83 6.74
CA GLU A 151 3.77 -11.09 7.48
C GLU A 151 3.14 -10.16 8.54
N TYR A 152 2.13 -9.39 8.16
CA TYR A 152 1.39 -8.56 9.11
C TYR A 152 0.86 -9.36 10.31
N LEU A 153 0.23 -10.52 10.06
CA LEU A 153 -0.27 -11.38 11.12
C LEU A 153 0.85 -11.93 12.00
N TYR A 154 2.03 -12.21 11.45
CA TYR A 154 3.20 -12.57 12.23
C TYR A 154 3.59 -11.44 13.18
N GLN A 155 3.74 -10.21 12.68
CA GLN A 155 4.10 -9.02 13.49
C GLN A 155 3.06 -8.78 14.60
N ARG A 156 1.77 -8.84 14.26
CA ARG A 156 0.69 -8.66 15.24
C ARG A 156 0.74 -9.72 16.35
N ARG A 157 0.98 -10.97 15.99
CA ARG A 157 1.09 -12.07 16.96
C ARG A 157 2.31 -11.97 17.86
N GLN A 158 3.42 -11.48 17.36
CA GLN A 158 4.60 -11.18 18.19
C GLN A 158 4.27 -10.12 19.25
N ARG A 159 3.45 -9.13 18.92
CA ARG A 159 3.08 -8.06 19.85
C ARG A 159 1.96 -8.43 20.82
N HIS A 160 0.88 -9.04 20.33
CA HIS A 160 -0.36 -9.29 21.08
C HIS A 160 -0.55 -10.75 21.50
N GLY A 161 0.33 -11.65 21.07
CA GLY A 161 0.19 -13.08 21.28
C GLY A 161 -0.81 -13.75 20.33
N ILE A 162 -1.13 -15.00 20.60
CA ILE A 162 -2.04 -15.85 19.80
C ILE A 162 -3.25 -16.18 20.65
N SER A 163 -4.45 -15.90 20.17
CA SER A 163 -5.69 -16.27 20.86
C SER A 163 -5.88 -17.79 20.95
N ILE A 164 -6.67 -18.27 21.91
CA ILE A 164 -6.97 -19.70 22.07
C ILE A 164 -7.58 -20.27 20.78
N ARG A 165 -8.51 -19.54 20.17
CA ARG A 165 -9.13 -19.93 18.89
C ARG A 165 -8.10 -20.10 17.77
N GLU A 166 -7.22 -19.12 17.60
CA GLU A 166 -6.16 -19.20 16.58
C GLU A 166 -5.20 -20.35 16.84
N ARG A 167 -4.85 -20.60 18.10
CA ARG A 167 -4.01 -21.73 18.50
C ARG A 167 -4.66 -23.05 18.16
N LEU A 168 -5.95 -23.22 18.47
CA LEU A 168 -6.69 -24.43 18.12
C LEU A 168 -6.72 -24.65 16.61
N VAL A 169 -7.01 -23.61 15.82
CA VAL A 169 -7.02 -23.72 14.34
C VAL A 169 -5.63 -24.02 13.79
N ALA A 170 -4.59 -23.33 14.26
CA ALA A 170 -3.22 -23.50 13.77
C ALA A 170 -2.66 -24.92 14.05
N TYR A 171 -3.00 -25.52 15.18
CA TYR A 171 -2.54 -26.84 15.57
C TYR A 171 -3.52 -27.96 15.24
N LEU A 172 -4.63 -27.67 14.55
CA LEU A 172 -5.63 -28.65 14.13
C LEU A 172 -5.01 -29.92 13.49
N PRO A 173 -4.03 -29.83 12.58
CA PRO A 173 -3.43 -31.03 11.98
C PRO A 173 -2.72 -31.95 12.99
N ARG A 174 -2.31 -31.44 14.15
CA ARG A 174 -1.62 -32.24 15.19
C ARG A 174 -2.57 -33.07 16.04
N TYR A 175 -3.75 -32.55 16.37
CA TYR A 175 -4.68 -33.23 17.26
C TYR A 175 -5.91 -33.84 16.55
N ALA A 176 -6.28 -33.33 15.36
CA ALA A 176 -7.43 -33.85 14.60
C ALA A 176 -7.36 -35.39 14.37
N PRO A 177 -6.21 -36.01 14.06
CA PRO A 177 -6.14 -37.46 13.92
C PRO A 177 -6.46 -38.24 15.21
N ALA A 178 -6.26 -37.65 16.39
CA ALA A 178 -6.57 -38.28 17.67
C ALA A 178 -8.07 -38.12 18.03
N VAL A 179 -8.71 -37.08 17.57
CA VAL A 179 -10.15 -36.79 17.85
C VAL A 179 -11.04 -37.51 16.85
N ALA A 180 -10.56 -37.81 15.64
CA ALA A 180 -11.31 -38.49 14.59
C ALA A 180 -11.35 -40.02 14.71
N ARG A 181 -10.76 -40.59 15.78
CA ARG A 181 -10.84 -42.01 16.13
C ARG A 181 -11.92 -42.23 17.17
#